data_a953af4cd37f760891d9d827b98ab770
#
_entry.id   a953af4cd37f760891d9d827b98ab770
#
_cell.length_a   1.000
_cell.length_b   1.000
_cell.length_c   1.000
_cell.angle_alpha   90.00
_cell.angle_beta   90.00
_cell.angle_gamma   90.00
#
_symmetry.space_group_name_H-M   'P 1'
#
loop_
_entity.id
_entity.type
_entity.pdbx_description
1 polymer ?
#
loop_
_entity_poly.entity_id
_entity_poly.type
_entity_poly.pdbx_seq_one_letter_code
_entity_poly.pdbx_strand_id
1 'polypeptide(L)'
;RDCLLSRGLGDVYKRQKLGLVQQANSSDRAANIEKLKQNIRACALQGAELVVLQELHNGLYFCQTENTQLFDLAEPIPGPSTGFYSELAAANNIVLVTSLFEKRAPGLYHNTAVVFERDGSIAGKYRKMHIPDDPAYYEKFYFTPGDLGFEPIQTSLGKLGVLVCWDQWYPEATRLMALKGAELLIYPTAIGWESSDTDDEKVLSLIHISEPTRQEAIS
;
A
#
# COMPACT_ATOMS: atom_id res chain seq x y z
N ARG A 1 -6.77 -17.80 -4.01
CA ARG A 1 -5.68 -17.80 -3.00
C ARG A 1 -5.35 -16.34 -2.72
N ASP A 2 -6.07 -15.73 -1.78
CA ASP A 2 -6.08 -14.29 -1.61
C ASP A 2 -5.26 -13.81 -0.39
N CYS A 3 -4.58 -14.71 0.31
CA CYS A 3 -3.69 -14.36 1.43
C CYS A 3 -2.38 -15.15 1.34
N LEU A 4 -1.26 -14.45 1.23
CA LEU A 4 0.09 -15.02 1.25
C LEU A 4 0.74 -14.73 2.61
N LEU A 5 1.25 -15.77 3.27
CA LEU A 5 2.05 -15.66 4.48
C LEU A 5 3.53 -15.83 4.17
N SER A 6 4.34 -14.83 4.49
CA SER A 6 5.80 -14.93 4.42
C SER A 6 6.37 -15.45 5.74
N ARG A 7 7.32 -16.39 5.67
CA ARG A 7 8.09 -16.87 6.82
C ARG A 7 9.40 -16.09 6.89
N GLY A 8 9.57 -15.31 7.94
CA GLY A 8 10.82 -14.59 8.18
C GLY A 8 12.00 -15.48 8.49
N LEU A 9 13.19 -15.01 8.16
CA LEU A 9 14.48 -15.63 8.46
C LEU A 9 14.95 -15.26 9.89
N GLY A 10 15.43 -16.23 10.65
CA GLY A 10 16.42 -16.04 11.71
C GLY A 10 15.98 -16.18 13.15
N ASP A 11 16.86 -16.78 13.90
CA ASP A 11 16.82 -17.05 15.34
C ASP A 11 16.85 -15.74 16.15
N VAL A 12 16.13 -15.77 17.28
CA VAL A 12 16.13 -14.80 18.39
C VAL A 12 15.04 -13.72 18.34
N TYR A 13 14.49 -13.29 17.19
CA TYR A 13 13.35 -12.37 17.17
C TYR A 13 12.03 -13.12 17.03
N LYS A 14 10.99 -12.70 17.76
CA LYS A 14 9.63 -13.20 17.58
C LYS A 14 9.29 -13.14 16.09
N ARG A 15 9.04 -14.29 15.46
CA ARG A 15 8.64 -14.37 14.07
C ARG A 15 7.28 -13.69 13.91
N GLN A 16 7.29 -12.47 13.42
CA GLN A 16 6.06 -11.76 13.06
C GLN A 16 5.48 -12.37 11.79
N LYS A 17 4.16 -12.57 11.78
CA LYS A 17 3.45 -13.03 10.59
C LYS A 17 2.88 -11.83 9.85
N LEU A 18 3.21 -11.73 8.57
CA LEU A 18 2.71 -10.70 7.67
C LEU A 18 1.61 -11.29 6.78
N GLY A 19 0.47 -10.64 6.71
CA GLY A 19 -0.62 -10.94 5.79
C GLY A 19 -0.62 -9.95 4.63
N LEU A 20 -0.57 -10.44 3.40
CA LEU A 20 -0.72 -9.63 2.20
C LEU A 20 -2.07 -9.95 1.57
N VAL A 21 -2.92 -8.93 1.46
CA VAL A 21 -4.23 -9.04 0.79
C VAL A 21 -4.09 -8.52 -0.62
N GLN A 22 -4.12 -9.45 -1.57
CA GLN A 22 -4.15 -9.17 -2.99
C GLN A 22 -5.46 -9.74 -3.57
N GLN A 23 -6.35 -8.89 -4.03
CA GLN A 23 -7.65 -9.30 -4.55
C GLN A 23 -7.95 -8.65 -5.90
N ALA A 24 -8.69 -9.36 -6.74
CA ALA A 24 -9.33 -8.77 -7.90
C ALA A 24 -10.55 -7.96 -7.45
N ASN A 25 -10.60 -6.70 -7.85
CA ASN A 25 -11.72 -5.81 -7.61
C ASN A 25 -12.70 -5.82 -8.81
N SER A 26 -13.95 -5.50 -8.52
CA SER A 26 -15.00 -5.26 -9.49
C SER A 26 -15.45 -3.79 -9.45
N SER A 27 -16.40 -3.43 -10.32
CA SER A 27 -17.04 -2.11 -10.26
C SER A 27 -17.95 -1.93 -9.04
N ASP A 28 -18.35 -3.02 -8.36
CA ASP A 28 -19.12 -2.97 -7.12
C ASP A 28 -18.20 -2.72 -5.92
N ARG A 29 -18.12 -1.45 -5.50
CA ARG A 29 -17.30 -1.02 -4.35
C ARG A 29 -17.71 -1.70 -3.05
N ALA A 30 -19.01 -1.93 -2.84
CA ALA A 30 -19.49 -2.55 -1.61
C ALA A 30 -19.05 -4.02 -1.51
N ALA A 31 -19.15 -4.75 -2.63
CA ALA A 31 -18.67 -6.13 -2.72
C ALA A 31 -17.14 -6.20 -2.52
N ASN A 32 -16.37 -5.26 -3.06
CA ASN A 32 -14.92 -5.20 -2.87
C ASN A 32 -14.56 -5.00 -1.39
N ILE A 33 -15.24 -4.08 -0.71
CA ILE A 33 -15.01 -3.78 0.72
C ILE A 33 -15.37 -4.97 1.60
N GLU A 34 -16.48 -5.66 1.32
CA GLU A 34 -16.84 -6.86 2.08
C GLU A 34 -15.83 -7.99 1.85
N LYS A 35 -15.33 -8.16 0.64
CA LYS A 35 -14.27 -9.11 0.33
C LYS A 35 -12.96 -8.75 1.05
N LEU A 36 -12.58 -7.47 1.09
CA LEU A 36 -11.42 -6.98 1.88
C LEU A 36 -11.56 -7.33 3.35
N LYS A 37 -12.72 -7.08 3.94
CA LYS A 37 -13.01 -7.41 5.34
C LYS A 37 -12.84 -8.90 5.62
N GLN A 38 -13.32 -9.78 4.72
CA GLN A 38 -13.16 -11.23 4.86
C GLN A 38 -11.68 -11.64 4.75
N ASN A 39 -10.93 -11.09 3.79
CA ASN A 39 -9.51 -11.37 3.60
C ASN A 39 -8.66 -10.88 4.77
N ILE A 40 -8.92 -9.68 5.31
CA ILE A 40 -8.26 -9.15 6.50
C ILE A 40 -8.48 -10.10 7.69
N ARG A 41 -9.71 -10.51 7.94
CA ARG A 41 -10.05 -11.47 9.00
C ARG A 41 -9.36 -12.81 8.79
N ALA A 42 -9.32 -13.31 7.57
CA ALA A 42 -8.65 -14.57 7.25
C ALA A 42 -7.14 -14.51 7.52
N CYS A 43 -6.47 -13.39 7.22
CA CYS A 43 -5.08 -13.17 7.56
C CYS A 43 -4.87 -13.16 9.09
N ALA A 44 -5.72 -12.43 9.83
CA ALA A 44 -5.66 -12.35 11.29
C ALA A 44 -5.88 -13.72 11.95
N LEU A 45 -6.87 -14.51 11.48
CA LEU A 45 -7.14 -15.86 11.98
C LEU A 45 -5.96 -16.82 11.72
N GLN A 46 -5.17 -16.58 10.70
CA GLN A 46 -3.93 -17.33 10.43
C GLN A 46 -2.75 -16.81 11.27
N GLY A 47 -2.99 -15.83 12.14
CA GLY A 47 -2.01 -15.26 13.05
C GLY A 47 -1.17 -14.14 12.45
N ALA A 48 -1.61 -13.48 11.39
CA ALA A 48 -0.96 -12.26 10.90
C ALA A 48 -1.09 -11.15 11.95
N GLU A 49 0.02 -10.49 12.25
CA GLU A 49 0.09 -9.35 13.18
C GLU A 49 0.10 -8.02 12.43
N LEU A 50 0.59 -8.04 11.18
CA LEU A 50 0.55 -6.93 10.23
C LEU A 50 -0.18 -7.40 8.98
N VAL A 51 -1.16 -6.61 8.52
CA VAL A 51 -1.87 -6.87 7.26
C VAL A 51 -1.69 -5.68 6.34
N VAL A 52 -1.32 -5.94 5.09
CA VAL A 52 -1.10 -4.92 4.05
C VAL A 52 -2.10 -5.13 2.93
N LEU A 53 -2.79 -4.07 2.56
CA LEU A 53 -3.71 -4.03 1.42
C LEU A 53 -2.99 -3.48 0.19
N GLN A 54 -3.53 -3.74 -1.00
CA GLN A 54 -3.04 -3.16 -2.24
C GLN A 54 -3.33 -1.65 -2.33
N GLU A 55 -2.71 -0.96 -3.28
CA GLU A 55 -2.95 0.45 -3.56
C GLU A 55 -4.39 0.70 -4.01
N LEU A 56 -5.02 1.78 -3.51
CA LEU A 56 -6.38 2.23 -3.86
C LEU A 56 -7.44 1.09 -3.81
N HIS A 57 -7.30 0.23 -2.84
CA HIS A 57 -7.95 -1.09 -2.72
C HIS A 57 -9.48 -1.11 -2.67
N ASN A 58 -10.14 0.04 -2.46
CA ASN A 58 -11.61 0.10 -2.30
C ASN A 58 -12.39 -0.16 -3.60
N GLY A 59 -11.74 -0.08 -4.75
CA GLY A 59 -12.38 -0.23 -6.05
C GLY A 59 -11.41 -0.66 -7.15
N LEU A 60 -11.88 -0.57 -8.39
CA LEU A 60 -11.01 -0.69 -9.55
C LEU A 60 -9.98 0.43 -9.54
N TYR A 61 -8.78 0.16 -10.05
CA TYR A 61 -7.78 1.20 -10.29
C TYR A 61 -8.31 2.15 -11.37
N PHE A 62 -8.66 3.36 -10.95
CA PHE A 62 -9.41 4.31 -11.78
C PHE A 62 -8.53 5.25 -12.60
N CYS A 63 -7.23 5.29 -12.34
CA CYS A 63 -6.31 6.19 -13.03
C CYS A 63 -5.97 5.76 -14.47
N GLN A 64 -6.64 4.73 -15.00
CA GLN A 64 -6.53 4.33 -16.41
C GLN A 64 -7.15 5.35 -17.37
N THR A 65 -7.98 6.24 -16.88
CA THR A 65 -8.63 7.30 -17.65
C THR A 65 -8.67 8.59 -16.85
N GLU A 66 -8.71 9.73 -17.54
CA GLU A 66 -8.93 11.05 -16.95
C GLU A 66 -10.43 11.34 -16.90
N ASN A 67 -11.05 11.22 -15.73
CA ASN A 67 -12.49 11.43 -15.54
C ASN A 67 -12.75 12.24 -14.26
N THR A 68 -13.28 13.45 -14.42
CA THR A 68 -13.56 14.36 -13.29
C THR A 68 -14.60 13.82 -12.31
N GLN A 69 -15.51 12.93 -12.74
CA GLN A 69 -16.52 12.34 -11.86
C GLN A 69 -15.89 11.40 -10.80
N LEU A 70 -14.69 10.90 -11.06
CA LEU A 70 -14.01 9.99 -10.13
C LEU A 70 -13.43 10.71 -8.90
N PHE A 71 -13.35 12.05 -8.91
CA PHE A 71 -13.04 12.83 -7.70
C PHE A 71 -14.08 12.65 -6.58
N ASP A 72 -15.31 12.24 -6.91
CA ASP A 72 -16.34 11.92 -5.92
C ASP A 72 -16.02 10.66 -5.09
N LEU A 73 -15.05 9.86 -5.52
CA LEU A 73 -14.53 8.72 -4.74
C LEU A 73 -13.61 9.13 -3.59
N ALA A 74 -13.09 10.38 -3.63
CA ALA A 74 -12.14 10.85 -2.64
C ALA A 74 -12.81 11.17 -1.30
N GLU A 75 -12.16 10.79 -0.21
CA GLU A 75 -12.65 10.98 1.15
C GLU A 75 -11.65 11.79 1.98
N PRO A 76 -12.11 12.58 2.98
CA PRO A 76 -11.18 13.16 3.94
C PRO A 76 -10.50 12.08 4.78
N ILE A 77 -9.34 12.40 5.33
CA ILE A 77 -8.66 11.59 6.34
C ILE A 77 -8.47 12.43 7.61
N PRO A 78 -9.18 12.09 8.72
CA PRO A 78 -10.12 10.96 8.90
C PRO A 78 -11.44 11.12 8.13
N GLY A 79 -12.04 9.99 7.76
CA GLY A 79 -13.29 9.90 7.00
C GLY A 79 -13.92 8.51 7.06
N PRO A 80 -14.95 8.23 6.25
CA PRO A 80 -15.68 6.96 6.31
C PRO A 80 -14.80 5.72 6.17
N SER A 81 -13.90 5.69 5.17
CA SER A 81 -13.00 4.55 4.99
C SER A 81 -12.03 4.40 6.15
N THR A 82 -11.47 5.49 6.68
CA THR A 82 -10.57 5.38 7.84
C THR A 82 -11.30 4.89 9.08
N GLY A 83 -12.56 5.29 9.31
CA GLY A 83 -13.39 4.74 10.39
C GLY A 83 -13.57 3.23 10.27
N PHE A 84 -13.96 2.78 9.08
CA PHE A 84 -14.15 1.35 8.79
C PHE A 84 -12.88 0.51 9.01
N TYR A 85 -11.73 0.96 8.50
CA TYR A 85 -10.46 0.21 8.65
C TYR A 85 -9.90 0.30 10.06
N SER A 86 -10.13 1.39 10.78
CA SER A 86 -9.83 1.52 12.22
C SER A 86 -10.55 0.44 13.03
N GLU A 87 -11.86 0.30 12.82
CA GLU A 87 -12.66 -0.74 13.50
C GLU A 87 -12.18 -2.15 13.13
N LEU A 88 -11.81 -2.39 11.87
CA LEU A 88 -11.28 -3.70 11.44
C LEU A 88 -9.92 -4.00 12.08
N ALA A 89 -9.03 -3.03 12.17
CA ALA A 89 -7.72 -3.19 12.82
C ALA A 89 -7.90 -3.57 14.29
N ALA A 90 -8.74 -2.81 15.02
CA ALA A 90 -9.05 -3.06 16.43
C ALA A 90 -9.72 -4.42 16.64
N ALA A 91 -10.75 -4.73 15.86
CA ALA A 91 -11.51 -5.98 16.01
C ALA A 91 -10.68 -7.25 15.76
N ASN A 92 -9.61 -7.13 14.96
CA ASN A 92 -8.71 -8.24 14.63
C ASN A 92 -7.37 -8.15 15.38
N ASN A 93 -7.14 -7.13 16.19
CA ASN A 93 -5.90 -6.89 16.95
C ASN A 93 -4.65 -6.93 16.04
N ILE A 94 -4.69 -6.24 14.90
CA ILE A 94 -3.63 -6.20 13.89
C ILE A 94 -3.17 -4.76 13.62
N VAL A 95 -1.93 -4.59 13.19
CA VAL A 95 -1.50 -3.39 12.47
C VAL A 95 -1.98 -3.53 11.04
N LEU A 96 -2.63 -2.48 10.49
CA LEU A 96 -3.22 -2.52 9.16
C LEU A 96 -2.69 -1.37 8.30
N VAL A 97 -2.14 -1.70 7.14
CA VAL A 97 -1.69 -0.72 6.14
C VAL A 97 -2.67 -0.68 4.98
N THR A 98 -3.19 0.50 4.71
CA THR A 98 -4.18 0.79 3.65
C THR A 98 -3.63 1.81 2.65
N SER A 99 -4.30 2.01 1.52
CA SER A 99 -4.04 3.10 0.58
C SER A 99 -5.36 3.66 0.08
N LEU A 100 -5.57 4.96 0.25
CA LEU A 100 -6.85 5.63 0.06
C LEU A 100 -6.73 6.86 -0.84
N PHE A 101 -7.81 7.22 -1.53
CA PHE A 101 -7.94 8.48 -2.25
C PHE A 101 -8.32 9.58 -1.27
N GLU A 102 -7.33 10.36 -0.82
CA GLU A 102 -7.51 11.45 0.15
C GLU A 102 -7.99 12.73 -0.53
N LYS A 103 -9.09 13.29 -0.06
CA LYS A 103 -9.51 14.67 -0.30
C LYS A 103 -9.04 15.54 0.85
N ARG A 104 -7.90 16.20 0.69
CA ARG A 104 -7.32 17.07 1.72
C ARG A 104 -8.04 18.40 1.84
N ALA A 105 -8.39 18.96 0.68
CA ALA A 105 -9.13 20.22 0.54
C ALA A 105 -9.82 20.26 -0.83
N PRO A 106 -10.71 21.20 -1.11
CA PRO A 106 -11.23 21.40 -2.44
C PRO A 106 -10.09 21.60 -3.47
N GLY A 107 -10.06 20.75 -4.50
CA GLY A 107 -9.02 20.77 -5.53
C GLY A 107 -7.65 20.21 -5.12
N LEU A 108 -7.52 19.63 -3.91
CA LEU A 108 -6.25 19.08 -3.43
C LEU A 108 -6.45 17.64 -2.96
N TYR A 109 -5.88 16.70 -3.71
CA TYR A 109 -6.07 15.27 -3.52
C TYR A 109 -4.75 14.53 -3.49
N HIS A 110 -4.69 13.43 -2.76
CA HIS A 110 -3.50 12.59 -2.65
C HIS A 110 -3.86 11.09 -2.70
N ASN A 111 -2.92 10.30 -3.17
CA ASN A 111 -2.88 8.87 -2.92
C ASN A 111 -2.16 8.67 -1.58
N THR A 112 -2.89 8.21 -0.54
CA THR A 112 -2.42 8.25 0.83
C THR A 112 -2.47 6.87 1.46
N ALA A 113 -1.31 6.34 1.87
CA ALA A 113 -1.25 5.20 2.75
C ALA A 113 -1.56 5.63 4.20
N VAL A 114 -2.42 4.87 4.87
CA VAL A 114 -2.77 5.07 6.28
C VAL A 114 -2.45 3.81 7.04
N VAL A 115 -1.73 3.95 8.14
CA VAL A 115 -1.37 2.85 9.04
C VAL A 115 -2.21 2.96 10.30
N PHE A 116 -2.93 1.88 10.60
CA PHE A 116 -3.71 1.73 11.83
C PHE A 116 -2.96 0.84 12.80
N GLU A 117 -2.95 1.23 14.07
CA GLU A 117 -2.46 0.43 15.18
C GLU A 117 -3.50 -0.63 15.58
N ARG A 118 -3.09 -1.61 16.40
CA ARG A 118 -3.91 -2.72 16.88
C ARG A 118 -5.16 -2.29 17.67
N ASP A 119 -5.15 -1.10 18.25
CA ASP A 119 -6.30 -0.50 18.94
C ASP A 119 -7.22 0.29 17.99
N GLY A 120 -6.89 0.35 16.70
CA GLY A 120 -7.60 1.08 15.67
C GLY A 120 -7.19 2.55 15.55
N SER A 121 -6.30 3.06 16.40
CA SER A 121 -5.79 4.42 16.23
C SER A 121 -4.96 4.55 14.95
N ILE A 122 -4.93 5.74 14.35
CA ILE A 122 -4.05 6.02 13.21
C ILE A 122 -2.63 6.23 13.76
N ALA A 123 -1.76 5.26 13.50
CA ALA A 123 -0.34 5.35 13.83
C ALA A 123 0.39 6.41 13.00
N GLY A 124 -0.02 6.57 11.74
CA GLY A 124 0.54 7.56 10.84
C GLY A 124 -0.01 7.44 9.42
N LYS A 125 0.45 8.33 8.55
CA LYS A 125 0.11 8.31 7.13
C LYS A 125 1.28 8.77 6.28
N TYR A 126 1.31 8.30 5.04
CA TYR A 126 2.25 8.72 4.01
C TYR A 126 1.46 9.10 2.75
N ARG A 127 1.79 10.22 2.13
CA ARG A 127 1.25 10.63 0.83
C ARG A 127 2.24 10.32 -0.27
N LYS A 128 1.82 9.54 -1.27
CA LYS A 128 2.65 9.14 -2.42
C LYS A 128 3.38 10.35 -3.00
N MET A 129 4.70 10.27 -3.04
CA MET A 129 5.55 11.37 -3.51
C MET A 129 5.72 11.32 -5.03
N HIS A 130 5.98 10.13 -5.58
CA HIS A 130 6.24 9.97 -6.99
C HIS A 130 4.96 9.54 -7.70
N ILE A 131 4.39 10.47 -8.48
CA ILE A 131 3.10 10.30 -9.15
C ILE A 131 3.36 10.02 -10.63
N PRO A 132 3.01 8.81 -11.15
CA PRO A 132 3.17 8.47 -12.56
C PRO A 132 2.20 9.24 -13.46
N ASP A 133 2.55 9.33 -14.73
CA ASP A 133 1.77 9.96 -15.79
C ASP A 133 2.01 9.26 -17.12
N ASP A 134 1.90 7.95 -17.11
CA ASP A 134 2.08 7.10 -18.27
C ASP A 134 0.72 6.62 -18.81
N PRO A 135 0.63 6.12 -20.05
CA PRO A 135 -0.58 5.52 -20.58
C PRO A 135 -1.17 4.48 -19.61
N ALA A 136 -2.46 4.60 -19.30
CA ALA A 136 -3.20 3.81 -18.30
C ALA A 136 -2.78 4.04 -16.83
N TYR A 137 -1.88 5.00 -16.55
CA TYR A 137 -1.46 5.42 -15.22
C TYR A 137 -1.48 6.94 -15.08
N TYR A 138 -2.60 7.58 -15.46
CA TYR A 138 -2.79 9.04 -15.42
C TYR A 138 -3.01 9.56 -13.99
N GLU A 139 -2.11 9.21 -13.08
CA GLU A 139 -2.25 9.59 -11.67
C GLU A 139 -2.06 11.09 -11.43
N LYS A 140 -1.28 11.79 -12.24
CA LYS A 140 -1.11 13.25 -12.12
C LYS A 140 -2.40 14.04 -12.36
N PHE A 141 -3.36 13.47 -13.10
CA PHE A 141 -4.68 14.07 -13.23
C PHE A 141 -5.42 14.13 -11.90
N TYR A 142 -5.21 13.13 -11.03
CA TYR A 142 -5.94 13.00 -9.77
C TYR A 142 -5.16 13.47 -8.55
N PHE A 143 -3.85 13.25 -8.49
CA PHE A 143 -3.08 13.38 -7.26
C PHE A 143 -2.02 14.46 -7.33
N THR A 144 -1.95 15.24 -6.26
CA THR A 144 -0.81 16.10 -5.96
C THR A 144 0.28 15.26 -5.27
N PRO A 145 1.57 15.45 -5.59
CA PRO A 145 2.67 14.82 -4.86
C PRO A 145 2.57 15.02 -3.36
N GLY A 146 3.05 14.03 -2.61
CA GLY A 146 3.04 14.06 -1.16
C GLY A 146 3.90 15.17 -0.56
N ASP A 147 3.56 15.62 0.64
CA ASP A 147 4.20 16.72 1.36
C ASP A 147 4.58 16.37 2.80
N LEU A 148 4.49 15.10 3.18
CA LEU A 148 4.82 14.62 4.52
C LEU A 148 6.28 14.19 4.67
N GLY A 149 7.05 14.19 3.56
CA GLY A 149 8.41 13.67 3.53
C GLY A 149 8.47 12.13 3.65
N PHE A 150 9.68 11.63 3.88
CA PHE A 150 9.95 10.20 4.04
C PHE A 150 10.23 9.91 5.51
N GLU A 151 9.17 9.70 6.31
CA GLU A 151 9.24 9.44 7.74
C GLU A 151 8.66 8.05 8.05
N PRO A 152 9.46 7.13 8.62
CA PRO A 152 8.94 5.85 9.08
C PRO A 152 7.87 6.02 10.16
N ILE A 153 6.83 5.21 10.09
CA ILE A 153 5.71 5.23 11.02
C ILE A 153 5.99 4.25 12.15
N GLN A 154 5.98 4.76 13.40
CA GLN A 154 6.15 3.92 14.58
C GLN A 154 4.87 3.13 14.86
N THR A 155 5.00 1.83 15.05
CA THR A 155 3.92 0.92 15.43
C THR A 155 4.36 0.00 16.56
N SER A 156 3.43 -0.77 17.12
CA SER A 156 3.72 -1.83 18.10
C SER A 156 4.59 -2.97 17.53
N LEU A 157 4.73 -3.03 16.20
CA LEU A 157 5.54 -4.04 15.49
C LEU A 157 6.90 -3.53 15.06
N GLY A 158 7.24 -2.27 15.36
CA GLY A 158 8.45 -1.61 14.92
C GLY A 158 8.17 -0.44 13.98
N LYS A 159 9.22 0.12 13.39
CA LYS A 159 9.14 1.24 12.47
C LYS A 159 8.88 0.77 11.05
N LEU A 160 7.74 1.15 10.49
CA LEU A 160 7.35 0.82 9.13
C LEU A 160 7.71 1.97 8.18
N GLY A 161 8.53 1.70 7.19
CA GLY A 161 8.76 2.59 6.04
C GLY A 161 7.69 2.34 5.00
N VAL A 162 6.61 3.11 5.03
CA VAL A 162 5.49 2.95 4.10
C VAL A 162 5.64 3.94 2.96
N LEU A 163 5.71 3.42 1.77
CA LEU A 163 5.79 4.11 0.48
C LEU A 163 4.67 3.56 -0.41
N VAL A 164 4.41 4.15 -1.58
CA VAL A 164 3.31 3.67 -2.44
C VAL A 164 3.79 3.47 -3.86
N CYS A 165 3.61 2.26 -4.39
CA CYS A 165 3.72 1.87 -5.79
C CYS A 165 4.99 2.42 -6.48
N TRP A 166 4.87 3.42 -7.33
CA TRP A 166 5.96 3.98 -8.12
C TRP A 166 7.11 4.56 -7.29
N ASP A 167 6.89 4.87 -6.00
CA ASP A 167 7.98 5.23 -5.07
C ASP A 167 9.08 4.17 -5.00
N GLN A 168 8.75 2.89 -5.28
CA GLN A 168 9.72 1.78 -5.28
C GLN A 168 10.81 1.93 -6.36
N TRP A 169 10.57 2.72 -7.40
CA TRP A 169 11.52 2.98 -8.48
C TRP A 169 12.57 4.04 -8.13
N TYR A 170 12.37 4.72 -7.01
CA TYR A 170 13.24 5.81 -6.52
C TYR A 170 14.01 5.34 -5.30
N PRO A 171 15.27 4.90 -5.45
CA PRO A 171 16.07 4.35 -4.35
C PRO A 171 16.30 5.37 -3.23
N GLU A 172 16.20 6.67 -3.52
CA GLU A 172 16.32 7.74 -2.53
C GLU A 172 15.24 7.64 -1.46
N ALA A 173 13.99 7.38 -1.85
CA ALA A 173 12.86 7.24 -0.91
C ALA A 173 13.11 6.10 0.06
N THR A 174 13.46 4.93 -0.47
CA THR A 174 13.80 3.73 0.29
C THR A 174 14.97 3.97 1.23
N ARG A 175 16.04 4.59 0.73
CA ARG A 175 17.26 4.89 1.50
C ARG A 175 16.98 5.85 2.64
N LEU A 176 16.19 6.90 2.41
CA LEU A 176 15.79 7.85 3.45
C LEU A 176 14.97 7.19 4.55
N MET A 177 14.02 6.32 4.20
CA MET A 177 13.27 5.54 5.19
C MET A 177 14.20 4.65 6.02
N ALA A 178 15.14 3.93 5.38
CA ALA A 178 16.08 3.06 6.05
C ALA A 178 17.02 3.83 6.98
N LEU A 179 17.57 4.98 6.53
CA LEU A 179 18.44 5.84 7.34
C LEU A 179 17.74 6.41 8.57
N LYS A 180 16.40 6.59 8.52
CA LYS A 180 15.57 7.01 9.64
C LYS A 180 15.11 5.85 10.52
N GLY A 181 15.60 4.64 10.25
CA GLY A 181 15.40 3.46 11.07
C GLY A 181 14.15 2.66 10.74
N ALA A 182 13.66 2.70 9.50
CA ALA A 182 12.63 1.76 9.06
C ALA A 182 13.16 0.33 9.15
N GLU A 183 12.40 -0.53 9.82
CA GLU A 183 12.74 -1.95 10.03
C GLU A 183 12.09 -2.84 8.94
N LEU A 184 11.00 -2.36 8.35
CA LEU A 184 10.29 -3.01 7.26
C LEU A 184 9.85 -1.95 6.25
N LEU A 185 10.10 -2.20 4.96
CA LEU A 185 9.66 -1.37 3.86
C LEU A 185 8.42 -1.99 3.21
N ILE A 186 7.39 -1.18 3.01
CA ILE A 186 6.07 -1.62 2.52
C ILE A 186 5.65 -0.72 1.36
N TYR A 187 5.21 -1.33 0.27
CA TYR A 187 4.76 -0.64 -0.93
C TYR A 187 3.39 -1.16 -1.37
N PRO A 188 2.26 -0.64 -0.84
CA PRO A 188 0.97 -0.87 -1.47
C PRO A 188 1.03 -0.52 -2.94
N THR A 189 0.68 -1.47 -3.81
CA THR A 189 0.91 -1.32 -5.25
C THR A 189 -0.32 -1.78 -6.03
N ALA A 190 -0.65 -1.04 -7.10
CA ALA A 190 -1.59 -1.41 -8.15
C ALA A 190 -0.84 -1.35 -9.49
N ILE A 191 -0.19 -2.45 -9.84
CA ILE A 191 0.53 -2.64 -11.10
C ILE A 191 0.10 -3.96 -11.72
N GLY A 192 0.08 -4.04 -13.04
CA GLY A 192 -0.25 -5.23 -13.79
C GLY A 192 0.55 -5.29 -15.08
N TRP A 193 0.30 -6.33 -15.84
CA TRP A 193 0.82 -6.49 -17.18
C TRP A 193 -0.23 -6.04 -18.18
N GLU A 194 0.18 -5.22 -19.14
CA GLU A 194 -0.66 -4.92 -20.29
C GLU A 194 -0.58 -6.06 -21.32
N SER A 195 -1.63 -6.22 -22.12
CA SER A 195 -1.66 -7.24 -23.16
C SER A 195 -0.62 -7.00 -24.26
N SER A 196 -0.13 -5.77 -24.36
CA SER A 196 0.91 -5.34 -25.31
C SER A 196 2.32 -5.54 -24.77
N ASP A 197 2.50 -5.82 -23.48
CA ASP A 197 3.82 -5.97 -22.88
C ASP A 197 4.53 -7.21 -23.42
N THR A 198 5.77 -7.04 -23.81
CA THR A 198 6.65 -8.15 -24.17
C THR A 198 7.06 -8.96 -22.93
N ASP A 199 7.49 -10.19 -23.14
CA ASP A 199 7.98 -11.03 -22.03
C ASP A 199 9.21 -10.40 -21.35
N ASP A 200 10.05 -9.69 -22.08
CA ASP A 200 11.22 -8.98 -21.55
C ASP A 200 10.78 -7.81 -20.65
N GLU A 201 9.76 -7.03 -21.04
CA GLU A 201 9.21 -5.96 -20.23
C GLU A 201 8.59 -6.48 -18.93
N LYS A 202 7.91 -7.62 -18.99
CA LYS A 202 7.36 -8.29 -17.78
C LYS A 202 8.44 -8.72 -16.79
N VAL A 203 9.57 -9.21 -17.31
CA VAL A 203 10.71 -9.62 -16.47
C VAL A 203 11.42 -8.40 -15.88
N LEU A 204 11.65 -7.35 -16.67
CA LEU A 204 12.39 -6.16 -16.26
C LEU A 204 11.69 -5.35 -15.16
N SER A 205 10.35 -5.30 -15.16
CA SER A 205 9.64 -4.33 -14.32
C SER A 205 9.73 -4.63 -12.83
N LEU A 206 9.74 -5.88 -12.41
CA LEU A 206 9.67 -6.24 -10.98
C LEU A 206 11.02 -6.62 -10.36
N ILE A 207 11.87 -7.33 -11.09
CA ILE A 207 13.10 -7.90 -10.52
C ILE A 207 14.29 -6.94 -10.69
N HIS A 208 14.42 -6.30 -11.84
CA HIS A 208 15.60 -5.49 -12.17
C HIS A 208 15.49 -4.03 -11.72
N ILE A 209 14.29 -3.50 -11.57
CA ILE A 209 14.08 -2.10 -11.15
C ILE A 209 13.88 -2.00 -9.63
N SER A 210 13.13 -2.94 -9.04
CA SER A 210 12.81 -2.91 -7.61
C SER A 210 13.84 -3.58 -6.71
N GLU A 211 14.74 -4.42 -7.26
CA GLU A 211 15.82 -5.09 -6.51
C GLU A 211 17.22 -4.80 -7.10
N PRO A 212 17.63 -3.54 -7.30
CA PRO A 212 18.95 -3.24 -7.85
C PRO A 212 20.12 -3.62 -6.91
N THR A 213 19.82 -4.07 -5.70
CA THR A 213 20.81 -4.39 -4.67
C THR A 213 21.01 -5.88 -4.41
N ARG A 214 20.31 -6.76 -5.12
CA ARG A 214 20.66 -8.17 -5.12
C ARG A 214 21.93 -8.35 -5.97
N GLN A 215 23.06 -7.98 -5.39
CA GLN A 215 24.36 -8.43 -5.89
C GLN A 215 24.33 -9.95 -5.82
N GLU A 216 24.31 -10.60 -6.98
CA GLU A 216 24.64 -12.02 -7.03
C GLU A 216 26.02 -12.15 -6.40
N ALA A 217 26.10 -12.97 -5.36
CA ALA A 217 27.38 -13.36 -4.82
C ALA A 217 28.14 -14.05 -5.96
N ILE A 218 29.13 -13.35 -6.51
CA ILE A 218 30.05 -13.95 -7.48
C ILE A 218 30.80 -15.00 -6.69
N SER A 219 30.50 -16.26 -6.98
CA SER A 219 31.24 -17.42 -6.52
C SER A 219 32.63 -17.48 -7.14
#